data_42d5787e94a9bd7742dec67236c9802a
#
_entry.id   42d5787e94a9bd7742dec67236c9802a
#
_cell.length_a   1.000
_cell.length_b   1.000
_cell.length_c   1.000
_cell.angle_alpha   90.00
_cell.angle_beta   90.00
_cell.angle_gamma   90.00
#
_symmetry.space_group_name_H-M   'P 1'
#
loop_
_entity.id
_entity.type
_entity.pdbx_description
1 polymer ?
#
loop_
_entity_poly.entity_id
_entity_poly.type
_entity_poly.pdbx_seq_one_letter_code
_entity_poly.pdbx_strand_id
1 'polypeptide(L)'
;ALILIDARKGLLTQTKRHSYLCHLLGIKHIIVAINKMDLVEYEEVQFLEISKEYELFAANIGINKTSFVPISAMNGDNVVSISNNMKWYNGAALLELLENIDCEILNVRTQPFRMPVQLVNRPNADFRGISGKSVSGYVSVNDEISVFPSGKKTKVKEIITPSGFAEMSSPGESITLTFRDEIDCSRGQILSSANVPLEMSNQFETTIIWMHEDALVPGRSYYLKIGSLELQATCAQPKYKVNVETHEHIATKNLELNDIGVTVVTTSHDIPFTSYRENRDLGGFILIDKLSNITVGAGLINFALRRANNIHWQSTDISKSQRATALNQKPGILWMTGISGSGKSTIAN
;
A
#
# COMPACT_ATOMS: atom_id res chain seq x y z
N ALA A 1 1.69 0.58 -16.33
CA ALA A 1 0.59 -0.28 -16.78
C ALA A 1 0.32 -0.01 -18.27
N LEU A 2 -0.18 -1.02 -18.98
CA LEU A 2 -0.67 -0.91 -20.36
C LEU A 2 -2.19 -0.99 -20.34
N ILE A 3 -2.85 0.05 -20.85
CA ILE A 3 -4.30 0.13 -21.00
C ILE A 3 -4.66 0.12 -22.47
N LEU A 4 -5.59 -0.77 -22.84
CA LEU A 4 -6.06 -0.92 -24.21
C LEU A 4 -7.40 -0.21 -24.41
N ILE A 5 -7.50 0.59 -25.46
CA ILE A 5 -8.75 1.25 -25.89
C ILE A 5 -9.07 0.81 -27.31
N ASP A 6 -10.31 0.40 -27.56
CA ASP A 6 -10.81 0.13 -28.92
C ASP A 6 -11.10 1.48 -29.62
N ALA A 7 -10.39 1.78 -30.70
CA ALA A 7 -10.51 3.03 -31.44
C ALA A 7 -11.93 3.38 -31.89
N ARG A 8 -12.78 2.35 -32.13
CA ARG A 8 -14.19 2.54 -32.53
C ARG A 8 -15.11 2.95 -31.38
N LYS A 9 -14.70 2.63 -30.12
CA LYS A 9 -15.55 2.78 -28.93
C LYS A 9 -15.12 3.93 -28.03
N GLY A 10 -13.88 4.38 -28.17
CA GLY A 10 -13.33 5.43 -27.30
C GLY A 10 -13.19 5.04 -25.83
N LEU A 11 -13.25 6.02 -24.96
CA LEU A 11 -13.04 5.87 -23.52
C LEU A 11 -14.30 5.38 -22.80
N LEU A 12 -14.30 4.11 -22.40
CA LEU A 12 -15.43 3.46 -21.71
C LEU A 12 -15.27 3.54 -20.17
N THR A 13 -16.40 3.43 -19.44
CA THR A 13 -16.42 3.34 -17.96
C THR A 13 -15.47 2.28 -17.41
N GLN A 14 -15.36 1.13 -18.07
CA GLN A 14 -14.45 0.07 -17.68
C GLN A 14 -12.99 0.51 -17.78
N THR A 15 -12.62 1.24 -18.84
CA THR A 15 -11.27 1.80 -19.00
C THR A 15 -10.97 2.82 -17.89
N LYS A 16 -11.91 3.71 -17.59
CA LYS A 16 -11.81 4.68 -16.49
C LYS A 16 -11.59 3.97 -15.15
N ARG A 17 -12.34 2.89 -14.88
CA ARG A 17 -12.18 2.07 -13.67
C ARG A 17 -10.80 1.43 -13.56
N HIS A 18 -10.30 0.81 -14.62
CA HIS A 18 -8.97 0.20 -14.64
C HIS A 18 -7.87 1.25 -14.43
N SER A 19 -7.99 2.42 -15.05
CA SER A 19 -7.06 3.52 -14.85
C SER A 19 -7.06 4.03 -13.40
N TYR A 20 -8.25 4.17 -12.80
CA TYR A 20 -8.38 4.56 -11.40
C TYR A 20 -7.77 3.52 -10.45
N LEU A 21 -7.95 2.23 -10.72
CA LEU A 21 -7.29 1.15 -9.98
C LEU A 21 -5.76 1.23 -10.13
N CYS A 22 -5.23 1.48 -11.33
CA CYS A 22 -3.81 1.69 -11.53
C CYS A 22 -3.28 2.87 -10.70
N HIS A 23 -4.03 3.97 -10.63
CA HIS A 23 -3.70 5.12 -9.78
C HIS A 23 -3.68 4.75 -8.29
N LEU A 24 -4.72 4.09 -7.78
CA LEU A 24 -4.80 3.65 -6.38
C LEU A 24 -3.64 2.71 -6.01
N LEU A 25 -3.27 1.81 -6.92
CA LEU A 25 -2.12 0.92 -6.76
C LEU A 25 -0.78 1.63 -6.91
N GLY A 26 -0.79 2.95 -7.15
CA GLY A 26 0.41 3.79 -7.25
C GLY A 26 1.26 3.50 -8.48
N ILE A 27 0.67 3.03 -9.56
CA ILE A 27 1.35 2.86 -10.85
C ILE A 27 1.57 4.24 -11.47
N LYS A 28 2.84 4.60 -11.69
CA LYS A 28 3.22 5.95 -12.10
C LYS A 28 3.16 6.18 -13.62
N HIS A 29 3.45 5.12 -14.41
CA HIS A 29 3.50 5.19 -15.86
C HIS A 29 2.36 4.39 -16.46
N ILE A 30 1.56 5.03 -17.30
CA ILE A 30 0.49 4.36 -18.04
C ILE A 30 0.75 4.57 -19.54
N ILE A 31 0.85 3.45 -20.26
CA ILE A 31 0.81 3.44 -21.72
C ILE A 31 -0.64 3.17 -22.11
N VAL A 32 -1.18 4.02 -22.93
CA VAL A 32 -2.51 3.87 -23.53
C VAL A 32 -2.34 3.44 -24.98
N ALA A 33 -2.61 2.17 -25.26
CA ALA A 33 -2.59 1.65 -26.60
C ALA A 33 -4.00 1.73 -27.22
N ILE A 34 -4.16 2.62 -28.20
CA ILE A 34 -5.40 2.79 -28.95
C ILE A 34 -5.36 1.78 -30.08
N ASN A 35 -6.07 0.67 -29.84
CA ASN A 35 -6.04 -0.53 -30.69
C ASN A 35 -7.18 -0.53 -31.72
N LYS A 36 -7.01 -1.35 -32.75
CA LYS A 36 -7.93 -1.53 -33.88
C LYS A 36 -7.99 -0.30 -34.78
N MET A 37 -6.85 0.38 -34.94
CA MET A 37 -6.74 1.51 -35.85
C MET A 37 -7.05 1.15 -37.32
N ASP A 38 -6.83 -0.13 -37.66
CA ASP A 38 -7.24 -0.71 -38.97
C ASP A 38 -8.74 -0.62 -39.24
N LEU A 39 -9.58 -0.66 -38.18
CA LEU A 39 -11.03 -0.58 -38.32
C LEU A 39 -11.59 0.84 -38.35
N VAL A 40 -10.74 1.84 -38.21
CA VAL A 40 -11.02 3.27 -38.32
C VAL A 40 -10.13 3.91 -39.37
N GLU A 41 -9.71 3.13 -40.38
CA GLU A 41 -8.93 3.55 -41.55
C GLU A 41 -7.61 4.30 -41.20
N TYR A 42 -7.05 3.99 -40.01
CA TYR A 42 -5.82 4.61 -39.45
C TYR A 42 -5.90 6.14 -39.30
N GLU A 43 -7.11 6.68 -39.06
CA GLU A 43 -7.35 8.11 -38.96
C GLU A 43 -6.67 8.74 -37.73
N GLU A 44 -5.87 9.82 -37.99
CA GLU A 44 -5.20 10.58 -36.94
C GLU A 44 -6.18 11.27 -36.00
N VAL A 45 -7.29 11.81 -36.55
CA VAL A 45 -8.29 12.56 -35.79
C VAL A 45 -8.89 11.69 -34.67
N GLN A 46 -9.24 10.43 -34.97
CA GLN A 46 -9.77 9.50 -34.00
C GLN A 46 -8.79 9.20 -32.87
N PHE A 47 -7.50 9.06 -33.19
CA PHE A 47 -6.45 8.88 -32.20
C PHE A 47 -6.30 10.09 -31.29
N LEU A 48 -6.28 11.29 -31.84
CA LEU A 48 -6.11 12.55 -31.10
C LEU A 48 -7.29 12.83 -30.18
N GLU A 49 -8.53 12.59 -30.63
CA GLU A 49 -9.73 12.76 -29.80
C GLU A 49 -9.72 11.85 -28.58
N ILE A 50 -9.45 10.55 -28.75
CA ILE A 50 -9.38 9.58 -27.65
C ILE A 50 -8.23 9.92 -26.70
N SER A 51 -7.07 10.28 -27.22
CA SER A 51 -5.90 10.67 -26.42
C SER A 51 -6.21 11.88 -25.54
N LYS A 52 -6.82 12.92 -26.10
CA LYS A 52 -7.21 14.12 -25.37
C LYS A 52 -8.26 13.85 -24.29
N GLU A 53 -9.28 13.04 -24.61
CA GLU A 53 -10.31 12.66 -23.64
C GLU A 53 -9.68 11.89 -22.45
N TYR A 54 -8.76 10.96 -22.75
CA TYR A 54 -8.07 10.20 -21.72
C TYR A 54 -7.13 11.08 -20.89
N GLU A 55 -6.41 12.03 -21.48
CA GLU A 55 -5.54 12.95 -20.76
C GLU A 55 -6.32 13.80 -19.75
N LEU A 56 -7.47 14.34 -20.16
CA LEU A 56 -8.35 15.09 -19.24
C LEU A 56 -8.84 14.23 -18.08
N PHE A 57 -9.24 13.01 -18.36
CA PHE A 57 -9.63 12.05 -17.33
C PHE A 57 -8.45 11.72 -16.41
N ALA A 58 -7.28 11.40 -16.96
CA ALA A 58 -6.07 11.04 -16.20
C ALA A 58 -5.61 12.17 -15.27
N ALA A 59 -5.64 13.42 -15.76
CA ALA A 59 -5.31 14.59 -14.95
C ALA A 59 -6.25 14.75 -13.76
N ASN A 60 -7.55 14.53 -13.93
CA ASN A 60 -8.55 14.62 -12.85
C ASN A 60 -8.31 13.62 -11.72
N ILE A 61 -7.74 12.43 -12.03
CA ILE A 61 -7.42 11.42 -11.03
C ILE A 61 -5.97 11.47 -10.53
N GLY A 62 -5.16 12.44 -11.01
CA GLY A 62 -3.78 12.61 -10.57
C GLY A 62 -2.77 11.70 -11.25
N ILE A 63 -3.08 11.14 -12.43
CA ILE A 63 -2.12 10.44 -13.29
C ILE A 63 -1.41 11.47 -14.16
N ASN A 64 -0.09 11.64 -13.94
CA ASN A 64 0.68 12.72 -14.58
C ASN A 64 1.59 12.23 -15.71
N LYS A 65 1.75 10.91 -15.88
CA LYS A 65 2.63 10.33 -16.89
C LYS A 65 1.87 9.32 -17.74
N THR A 66 1.41 9.77 -18.90
CA THR A 66 0.74 8.95 -19.90
C THR A 66 1.50 8.99 -21.21
N SER A 67 1.59 7.86 -21.89
CA SER A 67 2.11 7.74 -23.25
C SER A 67 1.05 7.10 -24.12
N PHE A 68 0.85 7.60 -25.33
CA PHE A 68 -0.17 7.10 -26.25
C PHE A 68 0.50 6.46 -27.46
N VAL A 69 -0.03 5.31 -27.88
CA VAL A 69 0.43 4.63 -29.08
C VAL A 69 -0.77 4.09 -29.86
N PRO A 70 -0.94 4.50 -31.16
CA PRO A 70 -1.95 3.93 -32.02
C PRO A 70 -1.45 2.60 -32.56
N ILE A 71 -2.24 1.53 -32.41
CA ILE A 71 -1.83 0.19 -32.84
C ILE A 71 -2.95 -0.52 -33.62
N SER A 72 -2.55 -1.46 -34.46
CA SER A 72 -3.39 -2.58 -34.87
C SER A 72 -2.70 -3.86 -34.42
N ALA A 73 -3.20 -4.43 -33.33
CA ALA A 73 -2.64 -5.68 -32.79
C ALA A 73 -2.81 -6.85 -33.77
N MET A 74 -3.86 -6.81 -34.61
CA MET A 74 -4.14 -7.84 -35.61
C MET A 74 -3.12 -7.82 -36.75
N ASN A 75 -2.76 -6.63 -37.22
CA ASN A 75 -1.83 -6.42 -38.35
C ASN A 75 -0.38 -6.23 -37.88
N GLY A 76 -0.15 -6.03 -36.57
CA GLY A 76 1.16 -5.75 -36.00
C GLY A 76 1.61 -4.30 -36.11
N ASP A 77 0.75 -3.39 -36.58
CA ASP A 77 1.09 -1.98 -36.79
C ASP A 77 1.44 -1.29 -35.46
N ASN A 78 2.62 -0.65 -35.40
CA ASN A 78 3.19 0.04 -34.23
C ASN A 78 3.31 -0.84 -32.95
N VAL A 79 3.29 -2.18 -33.08
CA VAL A 79 3.50 -3.09 -31.94
C VAL A 79 4.99 -3.30 -31.69
N VAL A 80 5.73 -3.80 -32.67
CA VAL A 80 7.18 -4.04 -32.59
C VAL A 80 7.95 -2.96 -33.32
N SER A 81 7.47 -2.54 -34.49
CA SER A 81 8.09 -1.51 -35.37
C SER A 81 7.05 -0.52 -35.83
N ILE A 82 7.51 0.68 -36.20
CA ILE A 82 6.66 1.76 -36.72
C ILE A 82 6.03 1.32 -38.02
N SER A 83 4.73 1.56 -38.16
CA SER A 83 3.94 1.21 -39.35
C SER A 83 3.95 2.30 -40.41
N ASN A 84 3.94 1.89 -41.69
CA ASN A 84 3.75 2.78 -42.81
C ASN A 84 2.30 3.25 -43.01
N ASN A 85 1.33 2.60 -42.34
CA ASN A 85 -0.09 2.94 -42.42
C ASN A 85 -0.44 4.19 -41.61
N MET A 86 0.39 4.53 -40.59
CA MET A 86 0.19 5.68 -39.71
C MET A 86 1.40 6.63 -39.76
N LYS A 87 1.69 7.18 -40.96
CA LYS A 87 2.85 8.08 -41.19
C LYS A 87 2.80 9.37 -40.38
N TRP A 88 1.63 9.75 -39.86
CA TRP A 88 1.42 10.91 -39.01
C TRP A 88 1.91 10.66 -37.57
N TYR A 89 2.06 9.38 -37.16
CA TYR A 89 2.55 9.04 -35.82
C TYR A 89 4.08 9.09 -35.79
N ASN A 90 4.61 9.99 -34.95
CA ASN A 90 6.04 10.20 -34.79
C ASN A 90 6.61 9.67 -33.47
N GLY A 91 5.81 8.89 -32.72
CA GLY A 91 6.22 8.29 -31.46
C GLY A 91 6.94 6.95 -31.64
N ALA A 92 7.31 6.33 -30.53
CA ALA A 92 7.92 5.01 -30.51
C ALA A 92 6.87 3.88 -30.64
N ALA A 93 7.29 2.71 -31.11
CA ALA A 93 6.45 1.51 -31.12
C ALA A 93 6.16 1.03 -29.68
N LEU A 94 5.09 0.25 -29.50
CA LEU A 94 4.66 -0.22 -28.19
C LEU A 94 5.77 -0.97 -27.42
N LEU A 95 6.50 -1.86 -28.11
CA LEU A 95 7.59 -2.62 -27.49
C LEU A 95 8.72 -1.70 -27.01
N GLU A 96 9.11 -0.74 -27.84
CA GLU A 96 10.14 0.25 -27.50
C GLU A 96 9.71 1.11 -26.28
N LEU A 97 8.43 1.52 -26.20
CA LEU A 97 7.90 2.24 -25.03
C LEU A 97 7.99 1.37 -23.76
N LEU A 98 7.67 0.06 -23.86
CA LEU A 98 7.72 -0.85 -22.72
C LEU A 98 9.15 -1.11 -22.22
N GLU A 99 10.13 -1.19 -23.14
CA GLU A 99 11.54 -1.42 -22.82
C GLU A 99 12.21 -0.20 -22.17
N ASN A 100 11.78 1.01 -22.56
CA ASN A 100 12.37 2.26 -22.08
C ASN A 100 11.69 2.85 -20.84
N ILE A 101 10.62 2.22 -20.31
CA ILE A 101 10.00 2.67 -19.07
C ILE A 101 10.88 2.35 -17.87
N ASP A 102 11.28 3.41 -17.16
CA ASP A 102 11.92 3.27 -15.86
C ASP A 102 10.90 2.81 -14.81
N CYS A 103 11.06 1.56 -14.38
CA CYS A 103 10.25 0.94 -13.34
C CYS A 103 10.86 1.08 -11.94
N GLU A 104 11.90 1.91 -11.77
CA GLU A 104 12.57 2.04 -10.48
C GLU A 104 11.62 2.55 -9.39
N ILE A 105 11.47 1.74 -8.36
CA ILE A 105 10.78 2.10 -7.12
C ILE A 105 11.81 2.83 -6.23
N LEU A 106 12.18 4.05 -6.61
CA LEU A 106 13.23 4.84 -5.93
C LEU A 106 13.00 5.00 -4.42
N ASN A 107 11.75 5.01 -3.98
CA ASN A 107 11.43 5.28 -2.58
C ASN A 107 11.76 4.14 -1.61
N VAL A 108 11.79 2.88 -2.04
CA VAL A 108 12.03 1.75 -1.11
C VAL A 108 13.48 1.65 -0.64
N ARG A 109 14.43 2.18 -1.41
CA ARG A 109 15.87 2.16 -1.06
C ARG A 109 16.21 3.13 0.08
N THR A 110 15.52 4.26 0.16
CA THR A 110 15.74 5.29 1.19
C THR A 110 14.91 5.10 2.45
N GLN A 111 13.96 4.17 2.43
CA GLN A 111 13.14 3.81 3.59
C GLN A 111 13.94 2.97 4.60
N PRO A 112 13.50 2.93 5.86
CA PRO A 112 14.07 2.02 6.84
C PRO A 112 13.95 0.55 6.42
N PHE A 113 14.87 -0.29 6.86
CA PHE A 113 14.81 -1.73 6.61
C PHE A 113 13.52 -2.34 7.17
N ARG A 114 12.84 -3.14 6.34
CA ARG A 114 11.65 -3.91 6.67
C ARG A 114 11.69 -5.26 5.96
N MET A 115 11.41 -6.33 6.71
CA MET A 115 11.34 -7.69 6.17
C MET A 115 10.22 -8.49 6.84
N PRO A 116 9.10 -8.75 6.17
CA PRO A 116 8.11 -9.71 6.63
C PRO A 116 8.71 -11.12 6.70
N VAL A 117 8.54 -11.79 7.82
CA VAL A 117 9.03 -13.15 8.03
C VAL A 117 8.13 -14.15 7.33
N GLN A 118 8.69 -14.88 6.39
CA GLN A 118 7.98 -15.89 5.61
C GLN A 118 8.22 -17.32 6.14
N LEU A 119 9.42 -17.58 6.61
CA LEU A 119 9.83 -18.89 7.09
C LEU A 119 10.88 -18.78 8.20
N VAL A 120 10.78 -19.65 9.18
CA VAL A 120 11.87 -19.90 10.15
C VAL A 120 12.52 -21.24 9.78
N ASN A 121 13.76 -21.19 9.35
CA ASN A 121 14.52 -22.35 8.90
C ASN A 121 15.39 -22.89 10.04
N ARG A 122 15.21 -24.14 10.41
CA ARG A 122 15.98 -24.86 11.43
C ARG A 122 16.37 -26.26 10.93
N PRO A 123 17.37 -26.38 10.05
CA PRO A 123 17.81 -27.67 9.53
C PRO A 123 18.47 -28.56 10.60
N ASN A 124 19.02 -27.93 11.64
CA ASN A 124 19.67 -28.60 12.79
C ASN A 124 19.55 -27.75 14.06
N ALA A 125 20.11 -28.24 15.18
CA ALA A 125 20.04 -27.56 16.48
C ALA A 125 20.84 -26.24 16.52
N ASP A 126 21.90 -26.12 15.72
CA ASP A 126 22.86 -25.00 15.80
C ASP A 126 22.49 -23.85 14.85
N PHE A 127 21.57 -24.06 13.91
CA PHE A 127 21.18 -23.07 12.92
C PHE A 127 19.73 -22.66 13.08
N ARG A 128 19.51 -21.36 13.22
CA ARG A 128 18.20 -20.73 13.14
C ARG A 128 18.22 -19.53 12.21
N GLY A 129 17.68 -19.69 11.01
CA GLY A 129 17.58 -18.67 9.99
C GLY A 129 16.16 -18.13 9.88
N ILE A 130 16.02 -16.82 9.80
CA ILE A 130 14.76 -16.13 9.58
C ILE A 130 14.71 -15.64 8.14
N SER A 131 13.86 -16.26 7.33
CA SER A 131 13.82 -16.02 5.89
C SER A 131 12.65 -15.14 5.50
N GLY A 132 12.88 -14.22 4.56
CA GLY A 132 11.87 -13.34 4.01
C GLY A 132 12.43 -12.49 2.87
N LYS A 133 11.56 -11.69 2.26
CA LYS A 133 11.95 -10.69 1.27
C LYS A 133 12.15 -9.34 1.97
N SER A 134 13.31 -8.71 1.77
CA SER A 134 13.51 -7.31 2.16
C SER A 134 12.59 -6.42 1.32
N VAL A 135 11.59 -5.77 1.93
CA VAL A 135 10.61 -4.95 1.21
C VAL A 135 10.98 -3.48 1.19
N SER A 136 11.92 -3.05 2.02
CA SER A 136 12.49 -1.70 2.01
C SER A 136 13.81 -1.63 2.78
N GLY A 137 14.61 -0.61 2.47
CA GLY A 137 15.87 -0.28 3.14
C GLY A 137 16.95 -1.33 2.97
N TYR A 138 18.11 -1.00 3.51
CA TYR A 138 19.27 -1.88 3.55
C TYR A 138 19.40 -2.48 4.94
N VAL A 139 20.01 -3.66 5.03
CA VAL A 139 20.42 -4.27 6.29
C VAL A 139 21.84 -4.81 6.13
N SER A 140 22.68 -4.56 7.14
CA SER A 140 24.07 -5.02 7.20
C SER A 140 24.30 -5.94 8.39
N VAL A 141 25.35 -6.73 8.32
CA VAL A 141 25.83 -7.51 9.46
C VAL A 141 26.16 -6.55 10.62
N ASN A 142 25.77 -6.91 11.84
CA ASN A 142 25.81 -6.13 13.08
C ASN A 142 24.78 -5.02 13.24
N ASP A 143 23.90 -4.77 12.25
CA ASP A 143 22.80 -3.83 12.43
C ASP A 143 21.86 -4.29 13.56
N GLU A 144 21.37 -3.32 14.33
CA GLU A 144 20.35 -3.57 15.34
C GLU A 144 18.96 -3.56 14.69
N ILE A 145 18.23 -4.65 14.88
CA ILE A 145 16.87 -4.83 14.37
C ILE A 145 15.89 -5.12 15.50
N SER A 146 14.62 -4.82 15.27
CA SER A 146 13.51 -5.13 16.15
C SER A 146 12.56 -6.12 15.51
N VAL A 147 12.02 -7.05 16.29
CA VAL A 147 11.01 -8.04 15.88
C VAL A 147 9.64 -7.54 16.30
N PHE A 148 8.74 -7.31 15.36
CA PHE A 148 7.35 -6.90 15.64
C PHE A 148 6.38 -8.07 15.54
N PRO A 149 5.37 -8.18 16.45
CA PRO A 149 4.88 -7.15 17.38
C PRO A 149 5.62 -7.04 18.73
N SER A 150 6.54 -7.94 19.07
CA SER A 150 7.15 -7.98 20.41
C SER A 150 8.02 -6.77 20.76
N GLY A 151 8.56 -6.06 19.75
CA GLY A 151 9.50 -4.97 19.96
C GLY A 151 10.89 -5.39 20.46
N LYS A 152 11.14 -6.70 20.61
CA LYS A 152 12.45 -7.21 21.05
C LYS A 152 13.53 -6.88 20.04
N LYS A 153 14.68 -6.46 20.53
CA LYS A 153 15.83 -6.05 19.72
C LYS A 153 16.92 -7.13 19.72
N THR A 154 17.60 -7.25 18.59
CA THR A 154 18.79 -8.09 18.43
C THR A 154 19.69 -7.53 17.35
N LYS A 155 20.88 -8.12 17.18
CA LYS A 155 21.81 -7.78 16.11
C LYS A 155 21.86 -8.88 15.05
N VAL A 156 21.93 -8.47 13.80
CA VAL A 156 22.17 -9.37 12.67
C VAL A 156 23.55 -10.00 12.83
N LYS A 157 23.60 -11.33 12.81
CA LYS A 157 24.86 -12.09 12.87
C LYS A 157 25.38 -12.37 11.46
N GLU A 158 24.51 -12.89 10.59
CA GLU A 158 24.86 -13.26 9.21
C GLU A 158 23.69 -12.95 8.29
N ILE A 159 24.00 -12.63 7.05
CA ILE A 159 23.03 -12.45 5.95
C ILE A 159 23.34 -13.52 4.89
N ILE A 160 22.35 -14.34 4.58
CA ILE A 160 22.46 -15.40 3.58
C ILE A 160 21.53 -15.07 2.43
N THR A 161 22.09 -14.96 1.24
CA THR A 161 21.37 -14.72 -0.02
C THR A 161 21.41 -15.98 -0.88
N PRO A 162 20.68 -16.05 -1.98
CA PRO A 162 20.82 -17.17 -2.94
C PRO A 162 22.24 -17.35 -3.49
N SER A 163 23.04 -16.28 -3.48
CA SER A 163 24.44 -16.30 -3.95
C SER A 163 25.46 -16.64 -2.84
N GLY A 164 25.01 -16.85 -1.59
CA GLY A 164 25.85 -17.15 -0.44
C GLY A 164 25.79 -16.07 0.64
N PHE A 165 26.82 -16.02 1.50
CA PHE A 165 26.95 -15.01 2.54
C PHE A 165 27.20 -13.61 1.97
N ALA A 166 26.55 -12.61 2.57
CA ALA A 166 26.69 -11.22 2.19
C ALA A 166 26.90 -10.33 3.44
N GLU A 167 27.62 -9.24 3.28
CA GLU A 167 27.79 -8.22 4.34
C GLU A 167 26.58 -7.29 4.43
N MET A 168 25.86 -7.11 3.33
CA MET A 168 24.70 -6.23 3.22
C MET A 168 23.69 -6.81 2.23
N SER A 169 22.40 -6.55 2.47
CA SER A 169 21.31 -6.87 1.55
C SER A 169 20.55 -5.61 1.14
N SER A 170 20.07 -5.64 -0.09
CA SER A 170 19.29 -4.57 -0.73
C SER A 170 17.79 -4.85 -0.69
N PRO A 171 16.93 -3.80 -0.80
CA PRO A 171 15.51 -4.00 -0.94
C PRO A 171 15.17 -4.80 -2.22
N GLY A 172 14.19 -5.70 -2.09
CA GLY A 172 13.77 -6.60 -3.15
C GLY A 172 14.41 -7.99 -3.08
N GLU A 173 15.49 -8.17 -2.34
CA GLU A 173 16.19 -9.45 -2.21
C GLU A 173 15.48 -10.40 -1.23
N SER A 174 15.50 -11.68 -1.56
CA SER A 174 15.10 -12.77 -0.67
C SER A 174 16.31 -13.19 0.15
N ILE A 175 16.23 -13.03 1.47
CA ILE A 175 17.36 -13.25 2.38
C ILE A 175 16.97 -14.11 3.57
N THR A 176 17.97 -14.68 4.19
CA THR A 176 17.87 -15.34 5.49
C THR A 176 18.82 -14.65 6.46
N LEU A 177 18.28 -14.15 7.56
CA LEU A 177 19.04 -13.54 8.63
C LEU A 177 19.23 -14.52 9.78
N THR A 178 20.44 -14.57 10.34
CA THR A 178 20.70 -15.16 11.66
C THR A 178 20.96 -14.07 12.67
N PHE A 179 20.67 -14.33 13.95
CA PHE A 179 20.78 -13.34 15.01
C PHE A 179 21.87 -13.72 16.01
N ARG A 180 22.39 -12.72 16.73
CA ARG A 180 23.34 -12.96 17.82
C ARG A 180 22.68 -13.54 19.05
N ASP A 181 21.43 -13.12 19.33
CA ASP A 181 20.67 -13.55 20.49
C ASP A 181 19.57 -14.52 20.05
N GLU A 182 19.19 -15.45 20.91
CA GLU A 182 18.02 -16.28 20.70
C GLU A 182 16.75 -15.49 20.98
N ILE A 183 16.13 -14.97 19.93
CA ILE A 183 14.85 -14.25 20.00
C ILE A 183 13.77 -15.05 19.30
N ASP A 184 12.60 -15.12 19.95
CA ASP A 184 11.43 -15.70 19.32
C ASP A 184 10.99 -14.84 18.13
N CYS A 185 11.05 -15.47 16.97
CA CYS A 185 10.59 -14.91 15.73
C CYS A 185 9.84 -16.01 14.96
N SER A 186 8.69 -15.68 14.41
CA SER A 186 7.83 -16.61 13.69
C SER A 186 7.27 -16.01 12.41
N ARG A 187 6.75 -16.86 11.53
CA ARG A 187 6.06 -16.45 10.30
C ARG A 187 4.93 -15.46 10.62
N GLY A 188 4.80 -14.42 9.82
CA GLY A 188 3.82 -13.35 9.98
C GLY A 188 4.31 -12.16 10.80
N GLN A 189 5.44 -12.28 11.48
CA GLN A 189 6.10 -11.15 12.15
C GLN A 189 6.90 -10.32 11.16
N ILE A 190 7.32 -9.12 11.57
CA ILE A 190 8.11 -8.21 10.73
C ILE A 190 9.39 -7.84 11.45
N LEU A 191 10.51 -7.99 10.76
CA LEU A 191 11.78 -7.43 11.16
C LEU A 191 11.90 -6.00 10.65
N SER A 192 12.42 -5.13 11.50
CA SER A 192 12.51 -3.71 11.23
C SER A 192 13.81 -3.14 11.80
N SER A 193 14.34 -2.12 11.16
CA SER A 193 15.40 -1.29 11.75
C SER A 193 15.00 -0.81 13.14
N ALA A 194 15.87 -0.99 14.14
CA ALA A 194 15.57 -0.66 15.54
C ALA A 194 15.37 0.83 15.80
N ASN A 195 15.99 1.69 14.97
CA ASN A 195 15.93 3.14 15.11
C ASN A 195 14.60 3.75 14.60
N VAL A 196 13.88 3.02 13.77
CA VAL A 196 12.59 3.47 13.21
C VAL A 196 11.56 2.35 13.40
N PRO A 197 10.91 2.27 14.55
CA PRO A 197 9.93 1.24 14.84
C PRO A 197 8.70 1.34 13.92
N LEU A 198 8.02 0.21 13.71
CA LEU A 198 6.73 0.18 13.02
C LEU A 198 5.61 0.64 13.93
N GLU A 199 4.64 1.32 13.36
CA GLU A 199 3.37 1.59 14.04
C GLU A 199 2.57 0.28 14.20
N MET A 200 1.81 0.22 15.29
CA MET A 200 0.94 -0.90 15.63
C MET A 200 -0.50 -0.40 15.78
N SER A 201 -1.43 -1.10 15.19
CA SER A 201 -2.86 -0.81 15.36
C SER A 201 -3.72 -2.03 15.04
N ASN A 202 -4.96 -2.00 15.49
CA ASN A 202 -6.02 -2.95 15.11
C ASN A 202 -7.21 -2.28 14.42
N GLN A 203 -7.12 -0.97 14.15
CA GLN A 203 -8.17 -0.25 13.42
C GLN A 203 -7.55 0.66 12.36
N PHE A 204 -8.04 0.51 11.14
CA PHE A 204 -7.49 1.20 9.98
C PHE A 204 -8.61 1.83 9.16
N GLU A 205 -8.42 3.08 8.71
CA GLU A 205 -9.13 3.56 7.55
C GLU A 205 -8.50 2.92 6.31
N THR A 206 -9.32 2.33 5.48
CA THR A 206 -8.87 1.57 4.32
C THR A 206 -9.69 1.90 3.09
N THR A 207 -9.05 1.89 1.94
CA THR A 207 -9.73 1.85 0.65
C THR A 207 -9.91 0.39 0.25
N ILE A 208 -11.16 -0.05 0.09
CA ILE A 208 -11.51 -1.42 -0.31
C ILE A 208 -11.95 -1.44 -1.75
N ILE A 209 -11.45 -2.38 -2.51
CA ILE A 209 -11.89 -2.78 -3.83
C ILE A 209 -12.65 -4.08 -3.65
N TRP A 210 -13.97 -4.05 -3.84
CA TRP A 210 -14.81 -5.22 -3.65
C TRP A 210 -14.88 -6.04 -4.94
N MET A 211 -14.66 -7.35 -4.86
CA MET A 211 -14.48 -8.23 -6.02
C MET A 211 -15.46 -9.41 -6.05
N HIS A 212 -16.40 -9.50 -5.11
CA HIS A 212 -17.37 -10.59 -5.03
C HIS A 212 -18.75 -10.13 -5.51
N GLU A 213 -19.54 -11.07 -6.04
CA GLU A 213 -20.91 -10.80 -6.51
C GLU A 213 -21.83 -10.40 -5.35
N ASP A 214 -21.72 -11.09 -4.21
CA ASP A 214 -22.42 -10.68 -2.99
C ASP A 214 -21.79 -9.41 -2.42
N ALA A 215 -22.62 -8.46 -2.04
CA ALA A 215 -22.17 -7.20 -1.48
C ALA A 215 -21.44 -7.39 -0.14
N LEU A 216 -20.52 -6.46 0.17
CA LEU A 216 -19.85 -6.40 1.48
C LEU A 216 -20.90 -6.24 2.59
N VAL A 217 -20.89 -7.15 3.56
CA VAL A 217 -21.78 -7.10 4.74
C VAL A 217 -21.01 -6.47 5.91
N PRO A 218 -21.40 -5.25 6.36
CA PRO A 218 -20.77 -4.63 7.52
C PRO A 218 -20.88 -5.49 8.78
N GLY A 219 -19.81 -5.59 9.54
CA GLY A 219 -19.73 -6.39 10.76
C GLY A 219 -19.49 -7.89 10.55
N ARG A 220 -19.63 -8.41 9.33
CA ARG A 220 -19.28 -9.79 8.99
C ARG A 220 -17.76 -9.99 9.18
N SER A 221 -17.40 -11.15 9.72
CA SER A 221 -15.99 -11.52 9.93
C SER A 221 -15.41 -12.18 8.67
N TYR A 222 -14.28 -11.68 8.21
CA TYR A 222 -13.46 -12.21 7.12
C TYR A 222 -12.10 -12.64 7.65
N TYR A 223 -11.36 -13.44 6.88
CA TYR A 223 -9.91 -13.52 7.04
C TYR A 223 -9.27 -12.35 6.30
N LEU A 224 -8.36 -11.64 6.98
CA LEU A 224 -7.50 -10.63 6.39
C LEU A 224 -6.11 -11.22 6.24
N LYS A 225 -5.54 -11.15 5.05
CA LYS A 225 -4.17 -11.60 4.78
C LYS A 225 -3.32 -10.42 4.31
N ILE A 226 -2.28 -10.12 5.07
CA ILE A 226 -1.28 -9.10 4.80
C ILE A 226 0.11 -9.73 4.83
N GLY A 227 0.80 -9.75 3.69
CA GLY A 227 2.05 -10.50 3.57
C GLY A 227 1.87 -11.98 3.94
N SER A 228 2.61 -12.46 4.93
CA SER A 228 2.53 -13.81 5.46
C SER A 228 1.63 -13.97 6.70
N LEU A 229 1.07 -12.86 7.20
CA LEU A 229 0.17 -12.84 8.35
C LEU A 229 -1.28 -13.03 7.88
N GLU A 230 -2.01 -13.91 8.58
CA GLU A 230 -3.45 -14.11 8.39
C GLU A 230 -4.15 -14.01 9.74
N LEU A 231 -5.23 -13.23 9.79
CA LEU A 231 -6.00 -13.00 11.02
C LEU A 231 -7.45 -12.66 10.70
N GLN A 232 -8.30 -12.64 11.72
CA GLN A 232 -9.70 -12.25 11.55
C GLN A 232 -9.84 -10.73 11.52
N ALA A 233 -10.71 -10.25 10.66
CA ALA A 233 -11.05 -8.84 10.55
C ALA A 233 -12.54 -8.65 10.27
N THR A 234 -13.05 -7.47 10.62
CA THR A 234 -14.40 -7.01 10.30
C THR A 234 -14.33 -5.66 9.59
N CYS A 235 -15.20 -5.45 8.63
CA CYS A 235 -15.36 -4.16 7.96
C CYS A 235 -16.57 -3.44 8.56
N ALA A 236 -16.40 -2.16 8.91
CA ALA A 236 -17.52 -1.31 9.28
C ALA A 236 -18.37 -0.95 8.04
N GLN A 237 -19.47 -0.26 8.24
CA GLN A 237 -20.22 0.33 7.14
C GLN A 237 -19.32 1.28 6.34
N PRO A 238 -19.29 1.20 5.00
CA PRO A 238 -18.52 2.12 4.19
C PRO A 238 -18.89 3.58 4.47
N LYS A 239 -17.90 4.44 4.56
CA LYS A 239 -18.10 5.89 4.67
C LYS A 239 -18.70 6.45 3.39
N TYR A 240 -18.16 6.00 2.27
CA TYR A 240 -18.61 6.33 0.92
C TYR A 240 -18.01 5.32 -0.08
N LYS A 241 -18.58 5.28 -1.28
CA LYS A 241 -17.97 4.70 -2.47
C LYS A 241 -17.58 5.78 -3.47
N VAL A 242 -16.59 5.51 -4.28
CA VAL A 242 -16.11 6.43 -5.30
C VAL A 242 -16.82 6.16 -6.63
N ASN A 243 -17.42 7.20 -7.20
CA ASN A 243 -17.86 7.13 -8.60
C ASN A 243 -16.61 7.25 -9.48
N VAL A 244 -16.31 6.21 -10.25
CA VAL A 244 -15.12 6.18 -11.11
C VAL A 244 -15.19 7.11 -12.32
N GLU A 245 -16.36 7.66 -12.65
CA GLU A 245 -16.57 8.60 -13.75
C GLU A 245 -16.42 10.05 -13.31
N THR A 246 -17.09 10.41 -12.19
CA THR A 246 -17.13 11.79 -11.67
C THR A 246 -16.15 12.02 -10.53
N HIS A 247 -15.59 10.96 -9.94
CA HIS A 247 -14.73 10.94 -8.74
C HIS A 247 -15.41 11.45 -7.47
N GLU A 248 -16.74 11.60 -7.51
CA GLU A 248 -17.53 12.01 -6.37
C GLU A 248 -17.64 10.88 -5.32
N HIS A 249 -17.73 11.29 -4.08
CA HIS A 249 -17.98 10.40 -2.96
C HIS A 249 -19.47 10.19 -2.80
N ILE A 250 -19.93 8.97 -3.03
CA ILE A 250 -21.35 8.59 -2.92
C ILE A 250 -21.56 7.86 -1.60
N ALA A 251 -22.46 8.37 -0.76
CA ALA A 251 -22.86 7.68 0.47
C ALA A 251 -23.46 6.30 0.14
N THR A 252 -23.02 5.27 0.83
CA THR A 252 -23.48 3.89 0.61
C THR A 252 -23.53 3.10 1.91
N LYS A 253 -24.34 2.06 1.95
CA LYS A 253 -24.42 1.13 3.08
C LYS A 253 -23.51 -0.09 2.90
N ASN A 254 -23.23 -0.47 1.67
CA ASN A 254 -22.44 -1.64 1.27
C ASN A 254 -21.62 -1.31 0.02
N LEU A 255 -20.67 -2.19 -0.30
CA LEU A 255 -19.95 -2.20 -1.58
C LEU A 255 -20.41 -3.38 -2.39
N GLU A 256 -20.78 -3.13 -3.63
CA GLU A 256 -21.15 -4.15 -4.62
C GLU A 256 -19.93 -4.52 -5.48
N LEU A 257 -20.09 -5.52 -6.34
CA LEU A 257 -19.05 -5.98 -7.25
C LEU A 257 -18.42 -4.81 -8.03
N ASN A 258 -17.10 -4.72 -7.98
CA ASN A 258 -16.28 -3.66 -8.59
C ASN A 258 -16.45 -2.25 -7.97
N ASP A 259 -17.15 -2.12 -6.85
CA ASP A 259 -17.15 -0.85 -6.12
C ASP A 259 -15.80 -0.63 -5.43
N ILE A 260 -15.41 0.64 -5.38
CA ILE A 260 -14.25 1.12 -4.64
C ILE A 260 -14.78 2.05 -3.56
N GLY A 261 -14.51 1.73 -2.30
CA GLY A 261 -15.03 2.54 -1.19
C GLY A 261 -14.09 2.63 -0.02
N VAL A 262 -14.35 3.58 0.86
CA VAL A 262 -13.57 3.79 2.08
C VAL A 262 -14.36 3.29 3.28
N THR A 263 -13.74 2.43 4.08
CA THR A 263 -14.32 1.87 5.30
C THR A 263 -13.28 1.72 6.40
N VAL A 264 -13.74 1.43 7.61
CA VAL A 264 -12.88 1.08 8.74
C VAL A 264 -12.79 -0.44 8.84
N VAL A 265 -11.57 -0.96 8.79
CA VAL A 265 -11.28 -2.37 9.04
C VAL A 265 -10.73 -2.51 10.46
N THR A 266 -11.31 -3.43 11.23
CA THR A 266 -10.86 -3.77 12.58
C THR A 266 -10.37 -5.22 12.58
N THR A 267 -9.13 -5.42 13.03
CA THR A 267 -8.49 -6.74 13.15
C THR A 267 -8.62 -7.31 14.57
N SER A 268 -8.47 -8.62 14.71
CA SER A 268 -8.61 -9.33 16.00
C SER A 268 -7.56 -8.93 17.05
N HIS A 269 -6.41 -8.44 16.62
CA HIS A 269 -5.33 -7.92 17.46
C HIS A 269 -4.51 -6.88 16.70
N ASP A 270 -3.65 -6.16 17.43
CA ASP A 270 -2.78 -5.15 16.82
C ASP A 270 -1.78 -5.80 15.87
N ILE A 271 -1.60 -5.20 14.70
CA ILE A 271 -0.63 -5.64 13.69
C ILE A 271 0.35 -4.50 13.37
N PRO A 272 1.63 -4.83 13.07
CA PRO A 272 2.56 -3.87 12.51
C PRO A 272 2.18 -3.56 11.06
N PHE A 273 2.19 -2.29 10.70
CA PHE A 273 1.78 -1.84 9.37
C PHE A 273 2.51 -0.58 8.93
N THR A 274 2.38 -0.23 7.66
CA THR A 274 2.60 1.11 7.10
C THR A 274 1.41 1.49 6.24
N SER A 275 1.30 2.77 5.86
CA SER A 275 0.33 3.11 4.81
C SER A 275 0.72 2.45 3.48
N TYR A 276 -0.27 2.10 2.66
CA TYR A 276 -0.02 1.51 1.34
C TYR A 276 0.82 2.42 0.43
N ARG A 277 0.66 3.74 0.57
CA ARG A 277 1.45 4.72 -0.19
C ARG A 277 2.93 4.70 0.19
N GLU A 278 3.23 4.42 1.46
CA GLU A 278 4.60 4.32 1.96
C GLU A 278 5.23 2.98 1.55
N ASN A 279 4.57 1.86 1.84
CA ASN A 279 5.05 0.54 1.47
C ASN A 279 3.88 -0.39 1.11
N ARG A 280 3.84 -0.85 -0.13
CA ARG A 280 2.73 -1.67 -0.66
C ARG A 280 2.65 -3.03 0.01
N ASP A 281 3.79 -3.65 0.31
CA ASP A 281 3.86 -4.99 0.92
C ASP A 281 3.36 -5.01 2.37
N LEU A 282 3.50 -3.86 3.07
CA LEU A 282 3.10 -3.70 4.47
C LEU A 282 1.77 -2.96 4.67
N GLY A 283 1.22 -2.39 3.60
CA GLY A 283 -0.03 -1.63 3.65
C GLY A 283 -1.15 -2.20 2.78
N GLY A 284 -0.86 -3.22 1.97
CA GLY A 284 -1.83 -3.91 1.13
C GLY A 284 -2.27 -5.24 1.73
N PHE A 285 -3.57 -5.55 1.68
CA PHE A 285 -4.13 -6.81 2.18
C PHE A 285 -5.26 -7.32 1.29
N ILE A 286 -5.61 -8.59 1.47
CA ILE A 286 -6.82 -9.17 0.87
C ILE A 286 -7.79 -9.61 1.96
N LEU A 287 -9.08 -9.59 1.61
CA LEU A 287 -10.17 -10.13 2.41
C LEU A 287 -10.63 -11.45 1.79
N ILE A 288 -10.75 -12.46 2.63
CA ILE A 288 -11.13 -13.82 2.24
C ILE A 288 -12.40 -14.20 3.01
N ASP A 289 -13.41 -14.69 2.31
CA ASP A 289 -14.61 -15.21 2.96
C ASP A 289 -14.29 -16.49 3.72
N LYS A 290 -14.73 -16.57 4.98
CA LYS A 290 -14.45 -17.70 5.86
C LYS A 290 -15.13 -19.01 5.48
N LEU A 291 -16.25 -18.93 4.76
CA LEU A 291 -17.01 -20.12 4.39
C LEU A 291 -16.52 -20.72 3.08
N SER A 292 -16.35 -19.88 2.07
CA SER A 292 -15.97 -20.30 0.72
C SER A 292 -14.47 -20.34 0.50
N ASN A 293 -13.66 -19.66 1.36
CA ASN A 293 -12.22 -19.41 1.19
C ASN A 293 -11.88 -18.64 -0.11
N ILE A 294 -12.86 -17.92 -0.68
CA ILE A 294 -12.69 -17.09 -1.87
C ILE A 294 -12.20 -15.71 -1.45
N THR A 295 -11.27 -15.12 -2.22
CA THR A 295 -10.90 -13.72 -2.07
C THR A 295 -12.07 -12.83 -2.51
N VAL A 296 -12.60 -12.03 -1.59
CA VAL A 296 -13.79 -11.19 -1.82
C VAL A 296 -13.46 -9.72 -1.99
N GLY A 297 -12.27 -9.29 -1.58
CA GLY A 297 -11.84 -7.92 -1.74
C GLY A 297 -10.34 -7.72 -1.54
N ALA A 298 -9.83 -6.61 -2.03
CA ALA A 298 -8.49 -6.11 -1.76
C ALA A 298 -8.58 -4.79 -0.98
N GLY A 299 -7.68 -4.58 -0.04
CA GLY A 299 -7.66 -3.40 0.80
C GLY A 299 -6.30 -2.71 0.83
N LEU A 300 -6.35 -1.39 0.87
CA LEU A 300 -5.20 -0.51 0.96
C LEU A 300 -5.32 0.28 2.27
N ILE A 301 -4.38 0.12 3.20
CA ILE A 301 -4.35 0.87 4.45
C ILE A 301 -4.00 2.33 4.15
N ASN A 302 -4.89 3.24 4.49
CA ASN A 302 -4.65 4.67 4.37
C ASN A 302 -3.88 5.17 5.61
N PHE A 303 -4.43 4.92 6.79
CA PHE A 303 -3.83 5.23 8.09
C PHE A 303 -4.53 4.46 9.21
N ALA A 304 -3.87 4.39 10.38
CA ALA A 304 -4.49 3.84 11.58
C ALA A 304 -5.41 4.86 12.26
N LEU A 305 -6.54 4.37 12.76
CA LEU A 305 -7.39 5.18 13.63
C LEU A 305 -6.79 5.16 15.04
N ARG A 306 -6.22 6.30 15.44
CA ARG A 306 -5.61 6.44 16.76
C ARG A 306 -6.70 6.42 17.83
N ARG A 307 -6.74 5.36 18.65
CA ARG A 307 -7.35 5.47 19.96
C ARG A 307 -6.36 6.22 20.86
N ALA A 308 -6.86 7.00 21.83
CA ALA A 308 -6.08 7.84 22.72
C ALA A 308 -4.98 7.14 23.57
N ASN A 309 -4.73 5.86 23.34
CA ASN A 309 -3.73 5.04 24.03
C ASN A 309 -2.29 5.23 23.51
N ASN A 310 -2.08 5.96 22.40
CA ASN A 310 -0.76 6.24 21.87
C ASN A 310 -0.16 7.55 22.43
N ILE A 311 -0.20 7.73 23.74
CA ILE A 311 0.65 8.74 24.38
C ILE A 311 2.06 8.13 24.48
N HIS A 312 2.85 8.29 23.43
CA HIS A 312 4.28 8.10 23.55
C HIS A 312 4.85 9.27 24.36
N TRP A 313 5.43 8.96 25.50
CA TRP A 313 6.23 9.92 26.24
C TRP A 313 7.40 10.35 25.36
N GLN A 314 7.30 11.53 24.75
CA GLN A 314 8.50 12.20 24.25
C GLN A 314 9.27 12.68 25.48
N SER A 315 10.48 12.15 25.66
CA SER A 315 11.44 12.75 26.60
C SER A 315 11.74 14.16 26.10
N THR A 316 11.19 15.17 26.79
CA THR A 316 11.58 16.56 26.52
C THR A 316 12.94 16.78 27.17
N ASP A 317 13.87 17.45 26.47
CA ASP A 317 15.21 17.80 26.98
C ASP A 317 15.16 18.60 28.28
N ILE A 318 14.00 19.22 28.57
CA ILE A 318 13.73 19.99 29.79
C ILE A 318 12.80 19.19 30.70
N SER A 319 13.28 18.77 31.85
CA SER A 319 12.52 18.03 32.82
C SER A 319 11.42 18.90 33.48
N LYS A 320 10.39 18.20 34.03
CA LYS A 320 9.29 18.85 34.75
C LYS A 320 9.77 19.69 35.95
N SER A 321 10.82 19.22 36.64
CA SER A 321 11.46 19.94 37.75
C SER A 321 12.18 21.19 37.28
N GLN A 322 12.90 21.16 36.19
CA GLN A 322 13.59 22.33 35.61
C GLN A 322 12.57 23.41 35.20
N ARG A 323 11.45 23.02 34.59
CA ARG A 323 10.36 23.97 34.25
C ARG A 323 9.73 24.58 35.49
N ALA A 324 9.48 23.78 36.53
CA ALA A 324 8.93 24.26 37.80
C ALA A 324 9.85 25.29 38.47
N THR A 325 11.16 25.03 38.48
CA THR A 325 12.15 25.95 39.03
C THR A 325 12.25 27.23 38.21
N ALA A 326 12.30 27.14 36.88
CA ALA A 326 12.35 28.31 35.99
C ALA A 326 11.14 29.22 36.10
N LEU A 327 9.94 28.67 36.34
CA LEU A 327 8.69 29.40 36.45
C LEU A 327 8.33 29.72 37.93
N ASN A 328 9.15 29.29 38.89
CA ASN A 328 8.89 29.41 40.34
C ASN A 328 7.49 28.88 40.74
N GLN A 329 7.07 27.78 40.17
CA GLN A 329 5.76 27.16 40.33
C GLN A 329 5.87 25.70 40.79
N LYS A 330 4.97 25.27 41.68
CA LYS A 330 4.78 23.84 41.97
C LYS A 330 3.80 23.24 40.98
N PRO A 331 4.22 22.31 40.09
CA PRO A 331 3.28 21.69 39.17
C PRO A 331 2.32 20.77 39.94
N GLY A 332 1.02 20.93 39.68
CA GLY A 332 -0.05 20.14 40.27
C GLY A 332 -1.13 19.83 39.22
N ILE A 333 -1.85 18.75 39.42
CA ILE A 333 -3.04 18.41 38.63
C ILE A 333 -4.22 18.46 39.58
N LEU A 334 -5.19 19.35 39.32
CA LEU A 334 -6.48 19.36 40.01
C LEU A 334 -7.48 18.60 39.14
N TRP A 335 -7.91 17.44 39.62
CA TRP A 335 -8.90 16.62 38.93
C TRP A 335 -10.30 16.88 39.47
N MET A 336 -11.16 17.57 38.69
CA MET A 336 -12.53 17.86 39.08
C MET A 336 -13.48 16.81 38.52
N THR A 337 -14.19 16.08 39.39
CA THR A 337 -15.21 15.10 39.05
C THR A 337 -16.60 15.58 39.48
N GLY A 338 -17.63 15.11 38.79
CA GLY A 338 -19.02 15.43 39.09
C GLY A 338 -19.93 15.35 37.87
N ILE A 339 -21.22 15.23 38.05
CA ILE A 339 -22.22 15.18 37.00
C ILE A 339 -22.25 16.48 36.16
N SER A 340 -22.84 16.42 34.96
CA SER A 340 -23.00 17.58 34.10
C SER A 340 -23.82 18.67 34.85
N GLY A 341 -23.40 19.94 34.78
CA GLY A 341 -24.07 21.05 35.45
C GLY A 341 -23.65 21.29 36.92
N SER A 342 -22.71 20.48 37.49
CA SER A 342 -22.27 20.65 38.90
C SER A 342 -21.28 21.80 39.17
N GLY A 343 -21.12 22.73 38.23
CA GLY A 343 -20.30 23.93 38.44
C GLY A 343 -18.79 23.75 38.24
N LYS A 344 -18.33 22.62 37.75
CA LYS A 344 -16.87 22.34 37.53
C LYS A 344 -16.18 23.42 36.69
N SER A 345 -16.79 23.80 35.56
CA SER A 345 -16.25 24.82 34.68
C SER A 345 -16.25 26.22 35.30
N THR A 346 -17.23 26.53 36.19
CA THR A 346 -17.33 27.80 36.90
C THR A 346 -16.22 27.93 37.95
N ILE A 347 -15.84 26.84 38.61
CA ILE A 347 -14.74 26.81 39.59
C ILE A 347 -13.36 26.80 38.89
N ALA A 348 -13.27 26.22 37.67
CA ALA A 348 -12.03 26.12 36.94
C ALA A 348 -11.62 27.42 36.22
N ASN A 349 -12.55 28.33 35.96
CA ASN A 349 -12.30 29.67 35.44
C ASN A 349 -12.01 30.65 36.60
#